data_cdb82906209d1cbee5f24d1895f97b89
#
_entry.id   cdb82906209d1cbee5f24d1895f97b89
#
_cell.length_a   1.000
_cell.length_b   1.000
_cell.length_c   1.000
_cell.angle_alpha   90.00
_cell.angle_beta   90.00
_cell.angle_gamma   90.00
#
_symmetry.space_group_name_H-M   'P 1'
#
loop_
_entity.id
_entity.type
_entity.pdbx_description
1 polymer ?
#
loop_
_entity_poly.entity_id
_entity_poly.type
_entity_poly.pdbx_seq_one_letter_code
_entity_poly.pdbx_strand_id
1 'polypeptide(L)'
;METTVNSKIANQVSASRQPRFSGMSHVSLPCRDLEESKIFYAHVMGGELIHEIRGFVEFRIEDIIIGLSEQPEGWTGPDDEYPHYAFYISGVNLELMKNWLDRYAVPNYPYRRGDTALIYFRDPSGNLFELYCDTGYEGIKALPLAPRRGGPPIDFRALNYRWDSKAAVQDIGKSILRPRFTAFAHASIFCRNLEQAKRFFTRVIGGELIHDVDGFAEVKVAGIIIGFTERPGQPTGQNAEYPHYAFFVEPEDFLPMVAWLRQNGVTTSEAWTRDGIKGLLYFRDPTGNLFEMYCPKLKDAQSFARGAKQGGSYTIDFAGLNYQWNG
;
A
#
# COMPACT_ATOMS: atom_id res chain seq x y z
N MET A 1 -20.92 19.98 22.05
CA MET A 1 -20.16 18.76 22.42
C MET A 1 -18.80 18.62 21.70
N GLU A 2 -18.51 19.41 20.67
CA GLU A 2 -17.24 19.41 19.92
C GLU A 2 -16.01 19.91 20.70
N THR A 3 -16.21 20.74 21.71
CA THR A 3 -15.11 21.32 22.49
C THR A 3 -14.46 20.38 23.50
N THR A 4 -15.09 19.25 23.84
CA THR A 4 -14.64 18.36 24.94
C THR A 4 -13.62 17.31 24.49
N VAL A 5 -13.63 16.88 23.22
CA VAL A 5 -12.67 15.89 22.70
C VAL A 5 -11.32 16.55 22.38
N ASN A 6 -11.35 17.74 21.78
CA ASN A 6 -10.15 18.52 21.48
C ASN A 6 -9.39 18.97 22.73
N SER A 7 -10.08 19.23 23.85
CA SER A 7 -9.42 19.59 25.12
C SER A 7 -8.78 18.39 25.82
N LYS A 8 -9.27 17.17 25.60
CA LYS A 8 -8.62 15.94 26.14
C LYS A 8 -7.35 15.57 25.39
N ILE A 9 -7.28 15.85 24.08
CA ILE A 9 -6.08 15.61 23.26
C ILE A 9 -4.93 16.51 23.70
N ALA A 10 -5.21 17.77 24.02
CA ALA A 10 -4.17 18.74 24.41
C ALA A 10 -3.50 18.44 25.77
N ASN A 11 -4.17 17.72 26.67
CA ASN A 11 -3.69 17.53 28.04
C ASN A 11 -2.95 16.21 28.32
N GLN A 12 -2.80 15.32 27.33
CA GLN A 12 -2.10 14.01 27.52
C GLN A 12 -0.71 13.93 26.92
N VAL A 13 -0.16 15.00 26.36
CA VAL A 13 1.21 14.99 25.81
C VAL A 13 2.20 15.18 26.96
N SER A 14 2.52 14.10 27.64
CA SER A 14 3.75 14.00 28.44
C SER A 14 4.93 13.96 27.46
N ALA A 15 5.79 14.95 27.51
CA ALA A 15 6.90 15.23 26.60
C ALA A 15 8.10 14.27 26.79
N SER A 16 7.97 12.97 26.51
CA SER A 16 9.13 12.09 26.72
C SER A 16 9.46 11.12 25.56
N ARG A 17 8.57 10.87 24.61
CA ARG A 17 8.87 9.94 23.52
C ARG A 17 8.06 10.29 22.27
N GLN A 18 8.73 10.35 21.10
CA GLN A 18 8.04 10.40 19.82
C GLN A 18 7.17 9.14 19.68
N PRO A 19 5.86 9.27 19.39
CA PRO A 19 4.99 8.13 19.12
C PRO A 19 5.45 7.41 17.85
N ARG A 20 5.18 6.11 17.75
CA ARG A 20 5.70 5.27 16.66
C ARG A 20 4.62 4.46 15.98
N PHE A 21 4.80 4.25 14.70
CA PHE A 21 4.12 3.18 13.97
C PHE A 21 4.75 1.83 14.32
N SER A 22 3.94 0.77 14.41
CA SER A 22 4.40 -0.57 14.82
C SER A 22 4.41 -1.59 13.68
N GLY A 23 3.92 -1.24 12.51
CA GLY A 23 3.92 -2.08 11.31
C GLY A 23 3.03 -1.50 10.23
N MET A 24 2.99 -2.16 9.07
CA MET A 24 1.99 -1.89 8.05
C MET A 24 0.79 -2.79 8.25
N SER A 25 -0.40 -2.22 8.26
CA SER A 25 -1.66 -2.94 8.45
C SER A 25 -2.19 -3.46 7.13
N HIS A 26 -2.37 -2.53 6.18
CA HIS A 26 -2.94 -2.87 4.89
C HIS A 26 -2.56 -1.84 3.81
N VAL A 27 -2.72 -2.27 2.57
CA VAL A 27 -2.80 -1.39 1.40
C VAL A 27 -4.20 -1.53 0.83
N SER A 28 -4.90 -0.41 0.62
CA SER A 28 -6.21 -0.43 -0.02
C SER A 28 -6.13 0.14 -1.43
N LEU A 29 -6.67 -0.61 -2.37
CA LEU A 29 -6.57 -0.38 -3.81
C LEU A 29 -7.97 -0.20 -4.42
N PRO A 30 -8.09 0.61 -5.48
CA PRO A 30 -9.30 0.61 -6.27
C PRO A 30 -9.37 -0.65 -7.14
N CYS A 31 -10.56 -1.17 -7.38
CA CYS A 31 -10.79 -2.21 -8.36
C CYS A 31 -11.99 -1.88 -9.26
N ARG A 32 -11.96 -2.33 -10.52
CA ARG A 32 -13.02 -2.06 -11.50
C ARG A 32 -14.18 -3.01 -11.36
N ASP A 33 -13.90 -4.28 -11.12
CA ASP A 33 -14.84 -5.36 -10.95
C ASP A 33 -14.42 -6.18 -9.75
N LEU A 34 -15.28 -6.17 -8.72
CA LEU A 34 -14.96 -6.82 -7.45
C LEU A 34 -14.97 -8.34 -7.55
N GLU A 35 -15.90 -8.90 -8.36
CA GLU A 35 -16.00 -10.35 -8.54
C GLU A 35 -14.79 -10.90 -9.31
N GLU A 36 -14.39 -10.23 -10.39
CA GLU A 36 -13.17 -10.59 -11.12
C GLU A 36 -11.93 -10.47 -10.22
N SER A 37 -11.83 -9.39 -9.45
CA SER A 37 -10.72 -9.17 -8.51
C SER A 37 -10.69 -10.24 -7.42
N LYS A 38 -11.83 -10.67 -6.88
CA LYS A 38 -11.88 -11.76 -5.88
C LYS A 38 -11.27 -13.05 -6.42
N ILE A 39 -11.58 -13.42 -7.67
CA ILE A 39 -11.00 -14.61 -8.29
C ILE A 39 -9.48 -14.46 -8.42
N PHE A 40 -9.00 -13.31 -8.90
CA PHE A 40 -7.59 -13.05 -9.07
C PHE A 40 -6.82 -13.12 -7.74
N TYR A 41 -7.30 -12.40 -6.72
CA TYR A 41 -6.62 -12.33 -5.42
C TYR A 41 -6.66 -13.66 -4.66
N ALA A 42 -7.77 -14.39 -4.72
CA ALA A 42 -7.86 -15.70 -4.09
C ALA A 42 -7.03 -16.75 -4.85
N HIS A 43 -7.09 -16.77 -6.17
CA HIS A 43 -6.54 -17.88 -6.96
C HIS A 43 -5.14 -17.59 -7.49
N VAL A 44 -4.88 -16.40 -8.06
CA VAL A 44 -3.57 -16.04 -8.60
C VAL A 44 -2.63 -15.58 -7.48
N MET A 45 -3.06 -14.62 -6.66
CA MET A 45 -2.23 -14.09 -5.58
C MET A 45 -2.18 -14.99 -4.34
N GLY A 46 -3.11 -15.91 -4.21
CA GLY A 46 -3.13 -16.84 -3.08
C GLY A 46 -3.64 -16.26 -1.77
N GLY A 47 -4.36 -15.16 -1.85
CA GLY A 47 -4.93 -14.48 -0.69
C GLY A 47 -6.09 -15.25 -0.07
N GLU A 48 -6.22 -15.13 1.23
CA GLU A 48 -7.37 -15.56 2.01
C GLU A 48 -8.37 -14.40 2.11
N LEU A 49 -9.61 -14.60 1.67
CA LEU A 49 -10.70 -13.63 1.86
C LEU A 49 -11.04 -13.56 3.36
N ILE A 50 -10.78 -12.42 3.99
CA ILE A 50 -10.96 -12.24 5.45
C ILE A 50 -12.14 -11.30 5.80
N HIS A 51 -12.55 -10.47 4.86
CA HIS A 51 -13.68 -9.56 5.05
C HIS A 51 -14.34 -9.23 3.74
N GLU A 52 -15.67 -9.14 3.74
CA GLU A 52 -16.48 -8.76 2.57
C GLU A 52 -17.71 -7.95 3.01
N ILE A 53 -17.90 -6.82 2.38
CA ILE A 53 -19.11 -6.00 2.43
C ILE A 53 -19.44 -5.51 1.01
N ARG A 54 -20.60 -4.93 0.82
CA ARG A 54 -20.99 -4.39 -0.48
C ARG A 54 -19.96 -3.39 -1.01
N GLY A 55 -19.35 -3.70 -2.16
CA GLY A 55 -18.38 -2.85 -2.85
C GLY A 55 -16.97 -2.83 -2.24
N PHE A 56 -16.67 -3.72 -1.27
CA PHE A 56 -15.35 -3.78 -0.65
C PHE A 56 -15.02 -5.17 -0.12
N VAL A 57 -13.80 -5.64 -0.34
CA VAL A 57 -13.26 -6.88 0.23
C VAL A 57 -11.84 -6.70 0.76
N GLU A 58 -11.45 -7.56 1.70
CA GLU A 58 -10.08 -7.63 2.21
C GLU A 58 -9.52 -9.05 2.03
N PHE A 59 -8.34 -9.13 1.44
CA PHE A 59 -7.57 -10.36 1.32
C PHE A 59 -6.33 -10.29 2.18
N ARG A 60 -6.06 -11.34 2.94
CA ARG A 60 -4.77 -11.55 3.58
C ARG A 60 -3.84 -12.27 2.61
N ILE A 61 -2.70 -11.67 2.32
CA ILE A 61 -1.62 -12.26 1.53
C ILE A 61 -0.37 -12.24 2.41
N GLU A 62 0.00 -13.40 2.95
CA GLU A 62 1.08 -13.53 3.93
C GLU A 62 0.87 -12.58 5.13
N ASP A 63 1.75 -11.62 5.32
CA ASP A 63 1.77 -10.68 6.45
C ASP A 63 1.04 -9.35 6.19
N ILE A 64 0.45 -9.16 5.00
CA ILE A 64 -0.25 -7.92 4.63
C ILE A 64 -1.72 -8.16 4.28
N ILE A 65 -2.56 -7.17 4.53
CA ILE A 65 -3.94 -7.13 4.03
C ILE A 65 -3.99 -6.24 2.80
N ILE A 66 -4.60 -6.74 1.73
CA ILE A 66 -4.95 -5.94 0.55
C ILE A 66 -6.46 -5.72 0.56
N GLY A 67 -6.87 -4.46 0.74
CA GLY A 67 -8.26 -4.04 0.61
C GLY A 67 -8.56 -3.65 -0.84
N LEU A 68 -9.72 -4.08 -1.36
CA LEU A 68 -10.17 -3.74 -2.71
C LEU A 68 -11.51 -3.02 -2.62
N SER A 69 -11.57 -1.81 -3.14
CA SER A 69 -12.80 -1.01 -3.22
C SER A 69 -13.27 -0.88 -4.65
N GLU A 70 -14.51 -1.27 -4.90
CA GLU A 70 -15.09 -1.22 -6.23
C GLU A 70 -15.31 0.21 -6.71
N GLN A 71 -14.68 0.54 -7.85
CA GLN A 71 -14.72 1.85 -8.51
C GLN A 71 -14.78 1.66 -10.03
N PRO A 72 -15.94 1.32 -10.59
CA PRO A 72 -16.06 0.88 -12.00
C PRO A 72 -15.60 1.93 -13.02
N GLU A 73 -15.76 3.23 -12.71
CA GLU A 73 -15.53 4.32 -13.66
C GLU A 73 -14.16 5.01 -13.54
N GLY A 74 -13.37 4.69 -12.53
CA GLY A 74 -12.29 5.58 -12.14
C GLY A 74 -10.86 5.12 -12.35
N TRP A 75 -10.61 3.82 -12.52
CA TRP A 75 -9.26 3.33 -12.46
C TRP A 75 -8.92 2.37 -13.59
N THR A 76 -7.91 2.71 -14.36
CA THR A 76 -7.36 1.84 -15.41
C THR A 76 -5.88 1.49 -15.19
N GLY A 77 -5.33 1.76 -14.01
CA GLY A 77 -3.91 1.66 -13.72
C GLY A 77 -3.09 2.67 -14.53
N PRO A 78 -2.15 3.37 -13.93
CA PRO A 78 -1.23 4.20 -14.69
C PRO A 78 -0.39 3.34 -15.64
N ASP A 79 -0.08 3.86 -16.81
CA ASP A 79 0.90 3.28 -17.75
C ASP A 79 2.34 3.41 -17.22
N ASP A 80 2.51 3.57 -15.90
CA ASP A 80 3.77 3.87 -15.24
C ASP A 80 4.15 2.79 -14.21
N GLU A 81 5.39 2.87 -13.74
CA GLU A 81 5.97 2.02 -12.71
C GLU A 81 5.38 2.30 -11.31
N TYR A 82 4.77 3.44 -11.08
CA TYR A 82 4.34 3.86 -9.73
C TYR A 82 2.84 4.23 -9.65
N PRO A 83 2.16 3.88 -8.53
CA PRO A 83 2.66 3.07 -7.43
C PRO A 83 2.79 1.60 -7.80
N HIS A 84 3.71 0.87 -7.13
CA HIS A 84 3.73 -0.60 -7.18
C HIS A 84 3.93 -1.21 -5.78
N TYR A 85 3.55 -2.49 -5.67
CA TYR A 85 3.48 -3.24 -4.43
C TYR A 85 4.31 -4.52 -4.58
N ALA A 86 5.35 -4.65 -3.79
CA ALA A 86 6.29 -5.75 -3.94
C ALA A 86 6.11 -6.82 -2.88
N PHE A 87 6.25 -8.07 -3.29
CA PHE A 87 6.28 -9.23 -2.41
C PHE A 87 7.60 -9.96 -2.53
N TYR A 88 8.18 -10.34 -1.41
CA TYR A 88 9.30 -11.27 -1.38
C TYR A 88 8.86 -12.67 -1.85
N ILE A 89 9.74 -13.30 -2.62
CA ILE A 89 9.54 -14.66 -3.12
C ILE A 89 10.88 -15.40 -3.18
N SER A 90 10.88 -16.69 -2.83
CA SER A 90 12.09 -17.50 -2.98
C SER A 90 12.39 -17.83 -4.46
N GLY A 91 13.64 -18.13 -4.80
CA GLY A 91 14.03 -18.45 -6.18
C GLY A 91 13.24 -19.58 -6.82
N VAL A 92 12.93 -20.62 -6.06
CA VAL A 92 12.08 -21.74 -6.52
C VAL A 92 10.66 -21.27 -6.81
N ASN A 93 10.09 -20.47 -5.90
CA ASN A 93 8.73 -19.93 -6.10
C ASN A 93 8.67 -18.88 -7.19
N LEU A 94 9.74 -18.13 -7.48
CA LEU A 94 9.78 -17.14 -8.56
C LEU A 94 9.52 -17.79 -9.93
N GLU A 95 10.19 -18.90 -10.23
CA GLU A 95 9.98 -19.64 -11.47
C GLU A 95 8.57 -20.27 -11.52
N LEU A 96 8.12 -20.84 -10.42
CA LEU A 96 6.75 -21.37 -10.32
C LEU A 96 5.71 -20.26 -10.51
N MET A 97 5.94 -19.07 -9.94
CA MET A 97 5.03 -17.94 -10.10
C MET A 97 5.02 -17.41 -11.54
N LYS A 98 6.17 -17.34 -12.20
CA LYS A 98 6.20 -16.97 -13.62
C LYS A 98 5.34 -17.91 -14.46
N ASN A 99 5.53 -19.23 -14.29
CA ASN A 99 4.74 -20.25 -14.99
C ASN A 99 3.24 -20.18 -14.61
N TRP A 100 2.95 -19.79 -13.37
CA TRP A 100 1.59 -19.61 -12.86
C TRP A 100 0.90 -18.39 -13.50
N LEU A 101 1.60 -17.26 -13.62
CA LEU A 101 1.11 -16.07 -14.33
C LEU A 101 0.88 -16.38 -15.81
N ASP A 102 1.83 -17.06 -16.48
CA ASP A 102 1.71 -17.47 -17.88
C ASP A 102 0.52 -18.41 -18.11
N ARG A 103 0.26 -19.34 -17.18
CA ARG A 103 -0.88 -20.27 -17.22
C ARG A 103 -2.23 -19.56 -17.33
N TYR A 104 -2.37 -18.43 -16.65
CA TYR A 104 -3.59 -17.61 -16.66
C TYR A 104 -3.50 -16.41 -17.59
N ALA A 105 -2.54 -16.43 -18.50
CA ALA A 105 -2.29 -15.37 -19.48
C ALA A 105 -2.16 -13.98 -18.82
N VAL A 106 -1.64 -13.91 -17.59
CA VAL A 106 -1.30 -12.65 -16.92
C VAL A 106 0.00 -12.11 -17.52
N PRO A 107 -0.04 -10.96 -18.22
CA PRO A 107 1.17 -10.36 -18.78
C PRO A 107 2.17 -10.06 -17.66
N ASN A 108 3.41 -10.49 -17.83
CA ASN A 108 4.44 -10.32 -16.83
C ASN A 108 5.79 -9.97 -17.48
N TYR A 109 6.63 -9.27 -16.74
CA TYR A 109 7.95 -8.85 -17.22
C TYR A 109 9.03 -9.26 -16.23
N PRO A 110 9.73 -10.39 -16.46
CA PRO A 110 10.87 -10.80 -15.64
C PRO A 110 12.14 -10.02 -16.03
N TYR A 111 12.90 -9.58 -15.00
CA TYR A 111 14.15 -8.86 -15.17
C TYR A 111 15.05 -9.02 -13.93
N ARG A 112 16.28 -8.50 -13.99
CA ARG A 112 17.20 -8.50 -12.85
C ARG A 112 17.80 -7.13 -12.58
N ARG A 113 18.07 -6.88 -11.31
CA ARG A 113 18.82 -5.72 -10.81
C ARG A 113 20.01 -6.24 -10.01
N GLY A 114 21.18 -6.35 -10.64
CA GLY A 114 22.32 -7.08 -10.06
C GLY A 114 22.00 -8.55 -9.86
N ASP A 115 22.07 -9.02 -8.64
CA ASP A 115 21.74 -10.39 -8.24
C ASP A 115 20.31 -10.57 -7.71
N THR A 116 19.47 -9.55 -7.82
CA THR A 116 18.05 -9.60 -7.49
C THR A 116 17.23 -9.89 -8.74
N ALA A 117 16.40 -10.92 -8.71
CA ALA A 117 15.45 -11.24 -9.78
C ALA A 117 14.08 -10.66 -9.45
N LEU A 118 13.42 -10.12 -10.45
CA LEU A 118 12.19 -9.33 -10.31
C LEU A 118 11.19 -9.71 -11.40
N ILE A 119 9.89 -9.67 -11.09
CA ILE A 119 8.83 -9.82 -12.10
C ILE A 119 7.76 -8.77 -11.83
N TYR A 120 7.46 -7.93 -12.83
CA TYR A 120 6.29 -7.06 -12.80
C TYR A 120 5.09 -7.72 -13.44
N PHE A 121 3.92 -7.50 -12.88
CA PHE A 121 2.62 -7.87 -13.45
C PHE A 121 1.51 -6.97 -12.89
N ARG A 122 0.32 -6.99 -13.51
CA ARG A 122 -0.83 -6.21 -13.03
C ARG A 122 -1.98 -7.12 -12.62
N ASP A 123 -2.75 -6.64 -11.65
CA ASP A 123 -4.06 -7.21 -11.34
C ASP A 123 -5.11 -6.83 -12.43
N PRO A 124 -6.34 -7.38 -12.40
CA PRO A 124 -7.39 -7.07 -13.37
C PRO A 124 -7.81 -5.60 -13.43
N SER A 125 -7.47 -4.82 -12.40
CA SER A 125 -7.79 -3.40 -12.31
C SER A 125 -6.63 -2.49 -12.73
N GLY A 126 -5.46 -3.08 -13.01
CA GLY A 126 -4.26 -2.38 -13.43
C GLY A 126 -3.31 -2.00 -12.31
N ASN A 127 -3.58 -2.39 -11.05
CA ASN A 127 -2.63 -2.20 -9.97
C ASN A 127 -1.36 -2.99 -10.22
N LEU A 128 -0.19 -2.34 -10.10
CA LEU A 128 1.09 -2.94 -10.45
C LEU A 128 1.69 -3.65 -9.24
N PHE A 129 2.09 -4.89 -9.45
CA PHE A 129 2.79 -5.73 -8.48
C PHE A 129 4.19 -6.08 -8.94
N GLU A 130 5.10 -6.21 -7.98
CA GLU A 130 6.46 -6.67 -8.18
C GLU A 130 6.72 -7.92 -7.33
N LEU A 131 7.33 -8.92 -7.92
CA LEU A 131 7.94 -10.03 -7.19
C LEU A 131 9.40 -9.71 -7.00
N TYR A 132 9.89 -9.87 -5.77
CA TYR A 132 11.23 -9.50 -5.37
C TYR A 132 11.97 -10.72 -4.82
N CYS A 133 12.95 -11.22 -5.55
CA CYS A 133 13.77 -12.37 -5.16
C CYS A 133 15.23 -11.94 -5.08
N ASP A 134 15.73 -11.76 -3.86
CA ASP A 134 17.11 -11.33 -3.58
C ASP A 134 18.09 -12.47 -3.39
N THR A 135 17.59 -13.72 -3.31
CA THR A 135 18.43 -14.89 -3.04
C THR A 135 18.00 -16.12 -3.82
N GLY A 136 18.99 -16.90 -4.28
CA GLY A 136 18.80 -18.29 -4.69
C GLY A 136 18.08 -18.55 -6.00
N TYR A 137 18.01 -17.59 -6.92
CA TYR A 137 17.47 -17.82 -8.26
C TYR A 137 18.59 -18.19 -9.25
N GLU A 138 18.73 -19.47 -9.59
CA GLU A 138 19.79 -19.96 -10.47
C GLU A 138 19.69 -19.40 -11.90
N GLY A 139 18.48 -19.11 -12.40
CA GLY A 139 18.23 -18.55 -13.73
C GLY A 139 18.51 -17.05 -13.87
N ILE A 140 19.00 -16.37 -12.83
CA ILE A 140 19.12 -14.90 -12.78
C ILE A 140 19.94 -14.29 -13.93
N LYS A 141 20.99 -14.98 -14.38
CA LYS A 141 21.89 -14.49 -15.44
C LYS A 141 21.22 -14.44 -16.81
N ALA A 142 20.15 -15.23 -17.00
CA ALA A 142 19.38 -15.25 -18.25
C ALA A 142 18.34 -14.11 -18.32
N LEU A 143 18.05 -13.46 -17.18
CA LEU A 143 17.09 -12.35 -17.14
C LEU A 143 17.72 -11.07 -17.72
N PRO A 144 16.92 -10.23 -18.44
CA PRO A 144 17.37 -8.92 -18.90
C PRO A 144 17.71 -8.02 -17.70
N LEU A 145 18.69 -7.13 -17.90
CA LEU A 145 19.03 -6.12 -16.90
C LEU A 145 17.92 -5.08 -16.75
N ALA A 146 17.74 -4.57 -15.55
CA ALA A 146 16.85 -3.43 -15.29
C ALA A 146 17.31 -2.19 -16.09
N PRO A 147 16.37 -1.33 -16.55
CA PRO A 147 16.67 -0.15 -17.38
C PRO A 147 17.72 0.78 -16.76
N ARG A 148 17.60 1.08 -15.47
CA ARG A 148 18.55 1.94 -14.71
C ARG A 148 19.96 1.33 -14.59
N ARG A 149 20.17 0.07 -15.02
CA ARG A 149 21.45 -0.64 -15.04
C ARG A 149 21.90 -0.96 -16.47
N GLY A 150 21.35 -0.26 -17.49
CA GLY A 150 21.72 -0.41 -18.90
C GLY A 150 20.89 -1.44 -19.67
N GLY A 151 19.83 -1.98 -19.07
CA GLY A 151 18.85 -2.82 -19.76
C GLY A 151 17.85 -2.01 -20.59
N PRO A 152 17.05 -2.69 -21.45
CA PRO A 152 16.00 -2.04 -22.22
C PRO A 152 14.91 -1.47 -21.30
N PRO A 153 14.24 -0.38 -21.70
CA PRO A 153 13.12 0.15 -20.92
C PRO A 153 11.99 -0.89 -20.81
N ILE A 154 11.35 -0.95 -19.63
CA ILE A 154 10.15 -1.77 -19.45
C ILE A 154 8.99 -1.03 -20.08
N ASP A 155 8.29 -1.68 -21.00
CA ASP A 155 7.02 -1.16 -21.50
C ASP A 155 5.89 -1.55 -20.55
N PHE A 156 5.61 -0.67 -19.59
CA PHE A 156 4.53 -0.88 -18.62
C PHE A 156 3.13 -0.91 -19.27
N ARG A 157 2.96 -0.41 -20.50
CA ARG A 157 1.71 -0.52 -21.26
C ARG A 157 1.48 -1.92 -21.79
N ALA A 158 2.55 -2.64 -22.10
CA ALA A 158 2.47 -4.06 -22.48
C ALA A 158 2.04 -4.94 -21.30
N LEU A 159 2.28 -4.51 -20.07
CA LEU A 159 1.72 -5.12 -18.86
C LEU A 159 0.26 -4.70 -18.71
N ASN A 160 -0.58 -5.07 -19.68
CA ASN A 160 -2.00 -4.84 -19.57
C ASN A 160 -2.62 -5.76 -18.50
N TYR A 161 -3.83 -5.44 -18.07
CA TYR A 161 -4.57 -6.15 -17.02
C TYR A 161 -5.53 -7.23 -17.56
N ARG A 162 -5.31 -7.69 -18.80
CA ARG A 162 -6.10 -8.78 -19.37
C ARG A 162 -5.52 -10.11 -18.94
N TRP A 163 -6.35 -11.01 -18.50
CA TRP A 163 -5.98 -12.34 -18.05
C TRP A 163 -7.08 -13.35 -18.33
N ASP A 164 -6.79 -14.64 -18.24
CA ASP A 164 -7.78 -15.69 -18.47
C ASP A 164 -8.46 -16.11 -17.17
N SER A 165 -9.47 -15.34 -16.76
CA SER A 165 -10.27 -15.64 -15.58
C SER A 165 -11.04 -16.98 -15.70
N LYS A 166 -11.37 -17.41 -16.92
CA LYS A 166 -12.09 -18.68 -17.14
C LYS A 166 -11.19 -19.87 -16.82
N ALA A 167 -9.91 -19.83 -17.21
CA ALA A 167 -8.94 -20.85 -16.84
C ALA A 167 -8.78 -20.92 -15.30
N ALA A 168 -8.71 -19.77 -14.64
CA ALA A 168 -8.62 -19.72 -13.19
C ALA A 168 -9.83 -20.33 -12.49
N VAL A 169 -11.05 -19.99 -12.95
CA VAL A 169 -12.30 -20.57 -12.41
C VAL A 169 -12.34 -22.09 -12.59
N GLN A 170 -11.87 -22.62 -13.73
CA GLN A 170 -11.82 -24.06 -13.99
C GLN A 170 -10.83 -24.79 -13.05
N ASP A 171 -9.86 -24.09 -12.53
CA ASP A 171 -8.85 -24.67 -11.63
C ASP A 171 -9.22 -24.54 -10.14
N ILE A 172 -10.28 -23.83 -9.80
CA ILE A 172 -10.81 -23.74 -8.42
C ILE A 172 -11.16 -25.15 -7.93
N GLY A 173 -10.66 -25.51 -6.77
CA GLY A 173 -10.87 -26.83 -6.14
C GLY A 173 -9.94 -27.94 -6.65
N LYS A 174 -9.11 -27.70 -7.67
CA LYS A 174 -8.10 -28.66 -8.08
C LYS A 174 -6.87 -28.60 -7.14
N SER A 175 -6.27 -29.76 -6.86
CA SER A 175 -5.02 -29.84 -6.11
C SER A 175 -3.85 -29.47 -7.05
N ILE A 176 -3.64 -28.18 -7.25
CA ILE A 176 -2.51 -27.66 -8.04
C ILE A 176 -1.53 -26.99 -7.09
N LEU A 177 -0.24 -27.29 -7.24
CA LEU A 177 0.80 -26.62 -6.47
C LEU A 177 0.86 -25.14 -6.87
N ARG A 178 0.44 -24.28 -5.96
CA ARG A 178 0.49 -22.84 -6.14
C ARG A 178 1.77 -22.29 -5.52
N PRO A 179 2.47 -21.37 -6.22
CA PRO A 179 3.61 -20.67 -5.64
C PRO A 179 3.14 -19.78 -4.48
N ARG A 180 4.07 -19.50 -3.55
CA ARG A 180 3.79 -18.66 -2.38
C ARG A 180 4.76 -17.50 -2.30
N PHE A 181 4.27 -16.36 -1.88
CA PHE A 181 5.10 -15.27 -1.40
C PHE A 181 5.66 -15.62 -0.02
N THR A 182 6.64 -14.85 0.45
CA THR A 182 7.19 -15.04 1.80
C THR A 182 6.81 -13.89 2.73
N ALA A 183 6.70 -12.68 2.21
CA ALA A 183 6.26 -11.49 2.94
C ALA A 183 5.97 -10.34 1.96
N PHE A 184 5.34 -9.29 2.46
CA PHE A 184 5.30 -8.00 1.76
C PHE A 184 6.68 -7.31 1.85
N ALA A 185 7.24 -6.91 0.73
CA ALA A 185 8.58 -6.36 0.66
C ALA A 185 8.60 -4.84 0.79
N HIS A 186 7.88 -4.15 -0.11
CA HIS A 186 7.83 -2.70 -0.12
C HIS A 186 6.61 -2.16 -0.91
N ALA A 187 6.27 -0.91 -0.63
CA ALA A 187 5.46 -0.10 -1.53
C ALA A 187 6.34 0.99 -2.13
N SER A 188 6.33 1.14 -3.46
CA SER A 188 7.03 2.24 -4.13
C SER A 188 6.03 3.22 -4.68
N ILE A 189 6.22 4.48 -4.33
CA ILE A 189 5.37 5.60 -4.71
C ILE A 189 6.22 6.71 -5.33
N PHE A 190 5.60 7.63 -6.04
CA PHE A 190 6.32 8.80 -6.50
C PHE A 190 6.23 9.95 -5.48
N CYS A 191 7.24 10.85 -5.53
CA CYS A 191 7.24 12.10 -4.80
C CYS A 191 7.56 13.26 -5.74
N ARG A 192 7.07 14.47 -5.43
CA ARG A 192 7.39 15.68 -6.19
C ARG A 192 8.74 16.26 -5.87
N ASN A 193 9.16 16.11 -4.63
CA ASN A 193 10.44 16.60 -4.11
C ASN A 193 10.98 15.55 -3.16
N LEU A 194 12.09 14.93 -3.56
CA LEU A 194 12.69 13.81 -2.83
C LEU A 194 13.22 14.24 -1.46
N GLU A 195 13.83 15.44 -1.36
CA GLU A 195 14.35 15.96 -0.08
C GLU A 195 13.22 16.24 0.91
N GLN A 196 12.08 16.74 0.43
CA GLN A 196 10.91 16.95 1.27
C GLN A 196 10.31 15.61 1.74
N ALA A 197 10.20 14.62 0.85
CA ALA A 197 9.74 13.28 1.20
C ALA A 197 10.67 12.63 2.25
N LYS A 198 11.99 12.64 2.04
CA LYS A 198 12.97 12.12 3.00
C LYS A 198 12.81 12.77 4.38
N ARG A 199 12.74 14.11 4.44
CA ARG A 199 12.53 14.82 5.71
C ARG A 199 11.22 14.46 6.39
N PHE A 200 10.14 14.38 5.64
CA PHE A 200 8.83 14.02 6.19
C PHE A 200 8.85 12.61 6.79
N PHE A 201 9.31 11.64 6.03
CA PHE A 201 9.30 10.24 6.48
C PHE A 201 10.31 9.94 7.60
N THR A 202 11.43 10.65 7.64
CA THR A 202 12.41 10.45 8.73
C THR A 202 12.07 11.24 10.01
N ARG A 203 11.59 12.49 9.89
CA ARG A 203 11.37 13.36 11.06
C ARG A 203 9.95 13.27 11.61
N VAL A 204 8.95 13.18 10.74
CA VAL A 204 7.54 13.16 11.15
C VAL A 204 7.04 11.74 11.35
N ILE A 205 7.28 10.87 10.39
CA ILE A 205 6.83 9.47 10.45
C ILE A 205 7.76 8.61 11.32
N GLY A 206 9.03 9.02 11.47
CA GLY A 206 10.00 8.32 12.32
C GLY A 206 10.65 7.11 11.64
N GLY A 207 10.71 7.12 10.31
CA GLY A 207 11.40 6.09 9.52
C GLY A 207 12.90 6.28 9.46
N GLU A 208 13.61 5.25 9.07
CA GLU A 208 15.05 5.20 8.82
C GLU A 208 15.34 5.29 7.32
N LEU A 209 16.16 6.26 6.90
CA LEU A 209 16.63 6.35 5.51
C LEU A 209 17.65 5.22 5.26
N ILE A 210 17.31 4.25 4.41
CA ILE A 210 18.13 3.06 4.15
C ILE A 210 18.81 3.08 2.79
N HIS A 211 18.26 3.85 1.85
CA HIS A 211 18.85 4.03 0.52
C HIS A 211 18.60 5.45 0.02
N ASP A 212 19.61 6.07 -0.60
CA ASP A 212 19.54 7.43 -1.11
C ASP A 212 20.45 7.58 -2.33
N VAL A 213 19.85 7.78 -3.50
CA VAL A 213 20.54 8.02 -4.77
C VAL A 213 19.80 9.10 -5.55
N ASP A 214 20.40 9.61 -6.61
CA ASP A 214 19.78 10.63 -7.44
C ASP A 214 18.41 10.20 -7.95
N GLY A 215 17.38 10.98 -7.62
CA GLY A 215 15.99 10.76 -8.01
C GLY A 215 15.25 9.60 -7.31
N PHE A 216 15.89 8.89 -6.34
CA PHE A 216 15.26 7.77 -5.63
C PHE A 216 15.78 7.61 -4.20
N ALA A 217 14.87 7.34 -3.25
CA ALA A 217 15.21 7.00 -1.88
C ALA A 217 14.30 5.91 -1.31
N GLU A 218 14.78 5.20 -0.31
CA GLU A 218 14.00 4.24 0.46
C GLU A 218 14.08 4.57 1.95
N VAL A 219 12.92 4.59 2.58
CA VAL A 219 12.78 4.79 4.02
C VAL A 219 12.09 3.57 4.64
N LYS A 220 12.70 3.02 5.68
CA LYS A 220 12.11 1.92 6.44
C LYS A 220 11.25 2.47 7.56
N VAL A 221 9.95 2.20 7.52
CA VAL A 221 8.97 2.60 8.53
C VAL A 221 8.40 1.34 9.18
N ALA A 222 8.63 1.16 10.47
CA ALA A 222 8.07 0.03 11.22
C ALA A 222 8.26 -1.35 10.55
N GLY A 223 9.46 -1.56 9.98
CA GLY A 223 9.82 -2.82 9.31
C GLY A 223 9.53 -2.87 7.81
N ILE A 224 8.69 -2.00 7.28
CA ILE A 224 8.31 -1.96 5.86
C ILE A 224 9.10 -0.87 5.12
N ILE A 225 9.49 -1.15 3.89
CA ILE A 225 10.19 -0.20 3.02
C ILE A 225 9.17 0.58 2.19
N ILE A 226 9.30 1.91 2.22
CA ILE A 226 8.60 2.82 1.30
C ILE A 226 9.65 3.42 0.36
N GLY A 227 9.53 3.11 -0.92
CA GLY A 227 10.37 3.67 -1.98
C GLY A 227 9.77 4.96 -2.54
N PHE A 228 10.60 5.97 -2.77
CA PHE A 228 10.21 7.26 -3.37
C PHE A 228 10.98 7.50 -4.64
N THR A 229 10.28 7.67 -5.76
CA THR A 229 10.87 8.14 -7.01
C THR A 229 10.43 9.57 -7.28
N GLU A 230 11.41 10.46 -7.53
CA GLU A 230 11.11 11.86 -7.81
C GLU A 230 10.48 12.06 -9.18
N ARG A 231 9.31 12.70 -9.20
CA ARG A 231 8.50 13.02 -10.38
C ARG A 231 7.88 14.41 -10.22
N PRO A 232 8.62 15.50 -10.44
CA PRO A 232 8.17 16.88 -10.11
C PRO A 232 6.88 17.31 -10.81
N GLY A 233 6.61 16.81 -12.00
CA GLY A 233 5.44 17.19 -12.83
C GLY A 233 4.21 16.30 -12.66
N GLN A 234 4.25 15.26 -11.81
CA GLN A 234 3.11 14.36 -11.66
C GLN A 234 2.00 14.96 -10.79
N PRO A 235 0.73 14.70 -11.14
CA PRO A 235 -0.38 15.11 -10.28
C PRO A 235 -0.27 14.43 -8.93
N THR A 236 -0.49 15.22 -7.91
CA THR A 236 -0.37 14.79 -6.53
C THR A 236 -1.74 14.57 -5.95
N GLY A 237 -1.88 13.50 -5.22
CA GLY A 237 -2.99 13.15 -4.37
C GLY A 237 -4.32 13.57 -4.95
N GLN A 238 -4.97 12.67 -5.61
CA GLN A 238 -6.33 12.91 -6.03
C GLN A 238 -7.21 13.00 -4.78
N ASN A 239 -8.35 13.68 -4.89
CA ASN A 239 -9.36 13.77 -3.84
C ASN A 239 -10.01 12.38 -3.54
N ALA A 240 -9.28 11.32 -3.82
CA ALA A 240 -9.72 9.94 -3.72
C ALA A 240 -9.22 9.27 -2.44
N GLU A 241 -9.97 8.30 -1.98
CA GLU A 241 -9.63 7.43 -0.85
C GLU A 241 -8.58 6.37 -1.23
N TYR A 242 -8.41 6.07 -2.52
CA TYR A 242 -7.58 4.96 -3.00
C TYR A 242 -6.58 5.40 -4.07
N PRO A 243 -5.34 4.85 -4.06
CA PRO A 243 -4.83 3.93 -3.06
C PRO A 243 -4.51 4.64 -1.75
N HIS A 244 -4.53 3.87 -0.62
CA HIS A 244 -3.97 4.35 0.64
C HIS A 244 -3.16 3.26 1.36
N TYR A 245 -2.29 3.73 2.26
CA TYR A 245 -1.30 2.93 2.97
C TYR A 245 -1.55 3.05 4.46
N ALA A 246 -1.91 1.96 5.13
CA ALA A 246 -2.26 1.99 6.53
C ALA A 246 -1.13 1.45 7.42
N PHE A 247 -0.76 2.22 8.42
CA PHE A 247 0.19 1.82 9.44
C PHE A 247 -0.52 1.49 10.75
N PHE A 248 -0.08 0.40 11.38
CA PHE A 248 -0.47 0.10 12.75
C PHE A 248 0.07 1.13 13.73
N VAL A 249 -0.78 1.48 14.69
CA VAL A 249 -0.43 2.30 15.85
C VAL A 249 -0.95 1.58 17.09
N GLU A 250 -0.08 1.45 18.08
CA GLU A 250 -0.49 0.88 19.36
C GLU A 250 -1.52 1.78 20.06
N PRO A 251 -2.42 1.23 20.88
CA PRO A 251 -3.49 2.00 21.53
C PRO A 251 -2.99 3.22 22.32
N GLU A 252 -1.85 3.08 23.00
CA GLU A 252 -1.23 4.15 23.79
C GLU A 252 -0.59 5.24 22.94
N ASP A 253 -0.17 4.93 21.71
CA ASP A 253 0.47 5.86 20.78
C ASP A 253 -0.56 6.55 19.84
N PHE A 254 -1.82 6.11 19.77
CA PHE A 254 -2.81 6.62 18.81
C PHE A 254 -3.08 8.13 18.96
N LEU A 255 -3.56 8.57 20.12
CA LEU A 255 -3.80 10.00 20.37
C LEU A 255 -2.52 10.84 20.43
N PRO A 256 -1.40 10.37 21.03
CA PRO A 256 -0.10 11.03 20.90
C PRO A 256 0.33 11.23 19.46
N MET A 257 0.12 10.24 18.55
CA MET A 257 0.47 10.36 17.13
C MET A 257 -0.41 11.39 16.41
N VAL A 258 -1.71 11.46 16.72
CA VAL A 258 -2.59 12.52 16.20
C VAL A 258 -2.06 13.90 16.56
N ALA A 259 -1.71 14.09 17.83
CA ALA A 259 -1.14 15.36 18.32
C ALA A 259 0.20 15.66 17.65
N TRP A 260 1.07 14.66 17.53
CA TRP A 260 2.38 14.77 16.89
C TRP A 260 2.28 15.19 15.42
N LEU A 261 1.43 14.54 14.63
CA LEU A 261 1.20 14.89 13.22
C LEU A 261 0.75 16.36 13.10
N ARG A 262 -0.23 16.77 13.90
CA ARG A 262 -0.77 18.14 13.89
C ARG A 262 0.26 19.18 14.33
N GLN A 263 1.07 18.88 15.35
CA GLN A 263 2.17 19.75 15.82
C GLN A 263 3.26 19.93 14.76
N ASN A 264 3.47 18.92 13.92
CA ASN A 264 4.39 18.99 12.77
C ASN A 264 3.75 19.54 11.49
N GLY A 265 2.59 20.18 11.60
CA GLY A 265 1.91 20.83 10.47
C GLY A 265 1.25 19.90 9.47
N VAL A 266 1.00 18.64 9.85
CA VAL A 266 0.29 17.66 9.00
C VAL A 266 -1.21 17.82 9.21
N THR A 267 -1.94 18.07 8.13
CA THR A 267 -3.41 18.08 8.16
C THR A 267 -3.91 16.64 8.28
N THR A 268 -4.77 16.38 9.27
CA THR A 268 -5.37 15.07 9.51
C THR A 268 -6.87 15.13 9.40
N SER A 269 -7.52 14.00 9.07
CA SER A 269 -8.95 13.86 9.32
C SER A 269 -9.22 13.92 10.83
N GLU A 270 -10.49 13.98 11.23
CA GLU A 270 -10.84 13.63 12.60
C GLU A 270 -10.64 12.13 12.82
N ALA A 271 -10.33 11.76 14.07
CA ALA A 271 -10.29 10.35 14.45
C ALA A 271 -11.71 9.77 14.41
N TRP A 272 -11.85 8.60 13.82
CA TRP A 272 -13.13 7.94 13.67
C TRP A 272 -13.05 6.45 13.99
N THR A 273 -14.18 5.79 14.08
CA THR A 273 -14.24 4.35 14.36
C THR A 273 -15.07 3.61 13.32
N ARG A 274 -14.64 2.41 12.99
CA ARG A 274 -15.39 1.51 12.10
C ARG A 274 -16.50 0.78 12.85
N ASP A 275 -16.24 0.33 14.07
CA ASP A 275 -17.11 -0.58 14.83
C ASP A 275 -17.21 -0.26 16.34
N GLY A 276 -16.66 0.88 16.76
CA GLY A 276 -16.57 1.25 18.18
C GLY A 276 -15.38 0.62 18.92
N ILE A 277 -14.53 -0.11 18.20
CA ILE A 277 -13.35 -0.80 18.74
C ILE A 277 -12.07 -0.28 18.08
N LYS A 278 -12.09 -0.14 16.76
CA LYS A 278 -10.95 0.32 15.96
C LYS A 278 -10.89 1.83 15.93
N GLY A 279 -9.69 2.38 16.01
CA GLY A 279 -9.43 3.80 15.78
C GLY A 279 -8.75 4.01 14.43
N LEU A 280 -9.24 4.98 13.66
CA LEU A 280 -8.76 5.29 12.32
C LEU A 280 -8.59 6.80 12.15
N LEU A 281 -7.61 7.20 11.32
CA LEU A 281 -7.35 8.59 10.96
C LEU A 281 -6.57 8.64 9.67
N TYR A 282 -6.93 9.56 8.77
CA TYR A 282 -6.22 9.77 7.51
C TYR A 282 -5.36 11.04 7.53
N PHE A 283 -4.25 10.99 6.81
CA PHE A 283 -3.38 12.14 6.51
C PHE A 283 -2.70 11.96 5.15
N ARG A 284 -2.11 13.03 4.62
CA ARG A 284 -1.33 12.95 3.37
C ARG A 284 0.13 13.29 3.62
N ASP A 285 1.01 12.63 2.83
CA ASP A 285 2.40 13.07 2.72
C ASP A 285 2.52 14.38 1.91
N PRO A 286 3.70 15.02 1.85
CA PRO A 286 3.90 16.27 1.09
C PRO A 286 3.65 16.16 -0.42
N THR A 287 3.53 14.96 -0.96
CA THR A 287 3.21 14.71 -2.36
C THR A 287 1.70 14.58 -2.58
N GLY A 288 0.97 14.22 -1.52
CA GLY A 288 -0.47 13.97 -1.53
C GLY A 288 -0.84 12.50 -1.49
N ASN A 289 0.13 11.58 -1.36
CA ASN A 289 -0.16 10.18 -1.13
C ASN A 289 -0.93 10.02 0.19
N LEU A 290 -1.98 9.20 0.19
CA LEU A 290 -2.87 9.04 1.34
C LEU A 290 -2.36 7.93 2.26
N PHE A 291 -2.26 8.27 3.54
CA PHE A 291 -1.89 7.34 4.60
C PHE A 291 -3.00 7.24 5.64
N GLU A 292 -3.12 6.06 6.24
CA GLU A 292 -4.04 5.79 7.33
C GLU A 292 -3.26 5.39 8.60
N MET A 293 -3.65 5.94 9.73
CA MET A 293 -3.34 5.37 11.03
C MET A 293 -4.42 4.39 11.39
N TYR A 294 -4.05 3.17 11.74
CA TYR A 294 -4.96 2.10 12.09
C TYR A 294 -4.61 1.50 13.45
N CYS A 295 -5.51 1.61 14.41
CA CYS A 295 -5.42 0.95 15.71
C CYS A 295 -6.51 -0.12 15.80
N PRO A 296 -6.17 -1.41 15.81
CA PRO A 296 -7.17 -2.50 15.76
C PRO A 296 -8.02 -2.60 17.02
N LYS A 297 -7.53 -2.08 18.16
CA LYS A 297 -8.23 -2.11 19.44
C LYS A 297 -7.88 -0.87 20.25
N LEU A 298 -8.66 0.20 20.04
CA LEU A 298 -8.46 1.46 20.73
C LEU A 298 -9.41 1.58 21.92
N LYS A 299 -8.86 1.91 23.09
CA LYS A 299 -9.66 2.23 24.28
C LYS A 299 -10.53 3.45 23.97
N ASP A 300 -11.79 3.39 24.38
CA ASP A 300 -12.78 4.46 24.19
C ASP A 300 -13.07 4.83 22.72
N ALA A 301 -12.76 3.93 21.76
CA ALA A 301 -13.05 4.13 20.34
C ALA A 301 -14.54 4.42 20.08
N GLN A 302 -15.44 3.91 20.92
CA GLN A 302 -16.89 4.20 20.86
C GLN A 302 -17.25 5.68 21.07
N SER A 303 -16.31 6.49 21.59
CA SER A 303 -16.50 7.94 21.73
C SER A 303 -16.24 8.70 20.43
N PHE A 304 -15.62 8.07 19.43
CA PHE A 304 -15.41 8.66 18.11
C PHE A 304 -16.64 8.51 17.21
N ALA A 305 -16.75 9.39 16.23
CA ALA A 305 -17.78 9.27 15.21
C ALA A 305 -17.62 7.98 14.40
N ARG A 306 -18.72 7.29 14.14
CA ARG A 306 -18.73 6.09 13.32
C ARG A 306 -18.76 6.46 11.83
N GLY A 307 -17.93 5.79 11.03
CA GLY A 307 -17.86 6.03 9.59
C GLY A 307 -19.18 5.73 8.87
N ALA A 308 -19.52 6.55 7.87
CA ALA A 308 -20.77 6.44 7.11
C ALA A 308 -20.92 5.09 6.38
N LYS A 309 -19.84 4.56 5.80
CA LYS A 309 -19.81 3.24 5.15
C LYS A 309 -20.15 2.09 6.12
N GLN A 310 -20.05 2.31 7.41
CA GLN A 310 -20.38 1.34 8.47
C GLN A 310 -21.68 1.69 9.20
N GLY A 311 -22.54 2.48 8.56
CA GLY A 311 -23.83 2.89 9.11
C GLY A 311 -23.79 4.02 10.15
N GLY A 312 -22.67 4.76 10.23
CA GLY A 312 -22.52 5.97 10.99
C GLY A 312 -22.83 7.24 10.19
N SER A 313 -22.50 8.40 10.75
CA SER A 313 -22.71 9.71 10.10
C SER A 313 -21.43 10.41 9.65
N TYR A 314 -20.26 9.89 10.03
CA TYR A 314 -19.00 10.53 9.70
C TYR A 314 -18.56 10.22 8.28
N THR A 315 -18.38 11.27 7.49
CA THR A 315 -17.82 11.21 6.13
C THR A 315 -16.50 11.97 6.11
N ILE A 316 -15.47 11.36 5.52
CA ILE A 316 -14.14 11.96 5.43
C ILE A 316 -14.12 12.91 4.24
N ASP A 317 -13.70 14.15 4.48
CA ASP A 317 -13.38 15.11 3.42
C ASP A 317 -11.94 14.88 2.94
N PHE A 318 -11.76 14.01 1.96
CA PHE A 318 -10.44 13.73 1.37
C PHE A 318 -9.87 14.93 0.60
N ALA A 319 -10.71 15.81 0.09
CA ALA A 319 -10.29 17.04 -0.59
C ALA A 319 -9.70 18.06 0.39
N GLY A 320 -10.25 18.13 1.60
CA GLY A 320 -9.76 18.98 2.68
C GLY A 320 -8.49 18.49 3.35
N LEU A 321 -8.02 17.26 3.08
CA LEU A 321 -6.74 16.77 3.58
C LEU A 321 -5.60 17.41 2.81
N ASN A 322 -5.20 18.60 3.27
CA ASN A 322 -4.09 19.36 2.69
C ASN A 322 -2.75 18.62 2.87
N TYR A 323 -1.94 18.66 1.82
CA TYR A 323 -0.59 18.04 1.79
C TYR A 323 0.54 19.09 1.69
N GLN A 324 0.24 20.38 1.86
CA GLN A 324 1.26 21.43 1.94
C GLN A 324 1.94 21.34 3.31
N TRP A 325 3.13 20.80 3.32
CA TRP A 325 3.96 20.66 4.49
C TRP A 325 5.23 21.49 4.35
N ASN A 326 5.51 22.39 5.31
CA ASN A 326 6.57 23.37 5.28
C ASN A 326 7.71 23.07 6.29
N GLY A 327 7.86 21.81 6.71
CA GLY A 327 8.88 21.36 7.67
C GLY A 327 10.28 21.17 7.11
#